data_238e4ed083c12d6a27da6f8543649119
#
_entry.id   238e4ed083c12d6a27da6f8543649119
#
_cell.length_a   1.000
_cell.length_b   1.000
_cell.length_c   1.000
_cell.angle_alpha   90.00
_cell.angle_beta   90.00
_cell.angle_gamma   90.00
#
_symmetry.space_group_name_H-M   'P 1'
#
loop_
_entity.id
_entity.type
_entity.pdbx_description
1 polymer ?
#
loop_
_entity_poly.entity_id
_entity_poly.type
_entity_poly.pdbx_seq_one_letter_code
_entity_poly.pdbx_strand_id
1 'polypeptide(L)'
;LTASALGAWILFGPASASTWGGIGAVIGYSLGTAFPMFFLIHFGKKIRKEFPKGSSLIEFMRKKFGKSLFKLILLMTIFYMFIFLCAEVTAVAILINYISGTQLWITALIVLLSTLTYTLYGGLKASIFTDNIQMLVIGILLVVSIISINSFTGSQFSFNFIKEKNPHLLSASYIPSYTAGLTFFIAVAATNLFHQGNWQRVYAAKNFETLRKSLIISFFIIIPIVFYMGFTGMVAFSIDPTTRPDLGFFSL
;
A
#
# COMPACT_ATOMS: atom_id res chain seq x y z
N LEU A 1 6.25 -5.16 -9.25
CA LEU A 1 4.81 -5.14 -8.91
C LEU A 1 4.61 -5.00 -7.41
N THR A 2 5.22 -5.85 -6.58
CA THR A 2 5.07 -5.78 -5.12
C THR A 2 5.49 -4.41 -4.57
N ALA A 3 6.71 -3.95 -4.87
CA ALA A 3 7.20 -2.66 -4.39
C ALA A 3 6.30 -1.48 -4.81
N SER A 4 5.75 -1.52 -6.02
CA SER A 4 4.85 -0.47 -6.49
C SER A 4 3.46 -0.46 -5.85
N ALA A 5 3.08 -1.55 -5.22
CA ALA A 5 1.84 -1.62 -4.44
C ALA A 5 2.07 -1.27 -2.95
N LEU A 6 3.32 -1.36 -2.49
CA LEU A 6 3.74 -1.09 -1.13
C LEU A 6 4.36 0.33 -1.06
N GLY A 7 3.52 1.35 -0.95
CA GLY A 7 3.98 2.72 -0.71
C GLY A 7 4.29 2.99 0.77
N ALA A 8 4.84 4.16 1.08
CA ALA A 8 5.15 4.58 2.46
C ALA A 8 3.90 4.61 3.37
N TRP A 9 2.72 4.85 2.80
CA TRP A 9 1.44 4.86 3.51
C TRP A 9 1.14 3.56 4.30
N ILE A 10 1.74 2.43 3.89
CA ILE A 10 1.55 1.12 4.55
C ILE A 10 2.10 1.12 5.97
N LEU A 11 3.13 1.90 6.24
CA LEU A 11 3.71 2.01 7.58
C LEU A 11 2.78 2.72 8.58
N PHE A 12 1.84 3.52 8.08
CA PHE A 12 0.97 4.39 8.88
C PHE A 12 -0.50 3.94 8.86
N GLY A 13 -1.05 3.74 7.66
CA GLY A 13 -2.48 3.49 7.46
C GLY A 13 -3.00 2.22 8.14
N PRO A 14 -2.44 1.04 7.88
CA PRO A 14 -2.88 -0.19 8.52
C PRO A 14 -2.70 -0.18 10.04
N ALA A 15 -1.59 0.38 10.53
CA ALA A 15 -1.32 0.53 11.97
C ALA A 15 -2.38 1.42 12.63
N SER A 16 -2.66 2.59 12.07
CA SER A 16 -3.70 3.49 12.56
C SER A 16 -5.10 2.87 12.53
N ALA A 17 -5.47 2.24 11.43
CA ALA A 17 -6.78 1.61 11.27
C ALA A 17 -7.01 0.48 12.29
N SER A 18 -5.98 -0.25 12.65
CA SER A 18 -6.05 -1.39 13.56
C SER A 18 -6.41 -1.00 14.99
N THR A 19 -6.05 0.22 15.44
CA THR A 19 -6.30 0.67 16.82
C THR A 19 -7.78 0.85 17.16
N TRP A 20 -8.62 1.13 16.16
CA TRP A 20 -10.06 1.30 16.34
C TRP A 20 -10.90 0.26 15.58
N GLY A 21 -10.41 -0.20 14.44
CA GLY A 21 -11.10 -1.20 13.62
C GLY A 21 -10.65 -2.65 13.91
N GLY A 22 -9.70 -2.85 14.83
CA GLY A 22 -9.23 -4.16 15.24
C GLY A 22 -8.77 -5.06 14.09
N ILE A 23 -8.89 -6.37 14.31
CA ILE A 23 -8.42 -7.40 13.36
C ILE A 23 -9.13 -7.31 12.01
N GLY A 24 -10.40 -6.89 11.98
CA GLY A 24 -11.14 -6.74 10.73
C GLY A 24 -10.54 -5.65 9.85
N ALA A 25 -10.13 -4.50 10.42
CA ALA A 25 -9.44 -3.46 9.66
C ALA A 25 -8.13 -3.98 9.07
N VAL A 26 -7.34 -4.74 9.83
CA VAL A 26 -6.08 -5.35 9.36
C VAL A 26 -6.32 -6.29 8.19
N ILE A 27 -7.30 -7.18 8.31
CA ILE A 27 -7.67 -8.13 7.25
C ILE A 27 -8.18 -7.37 6.01
N GLY A 28 -9.08 -6.39 6.21
CA GLY A 28 -9.64 -5.60 5.13
C GLY A 28 -8.58 -4.83 4.34
N TYR A 29 -7.64 -4.20 5.04
CA TYR A 29 -6.49 -3.54 4.43
C TYR A 29 -5.61 -4.51 3.63
N SER A 30 -5.25 -5.64 4.24
CA SER A 30 -4.36 -6.63 3.64
C SER A 30 -4.95 -7.22 2.36
N LEU A 31 -6.21 -7.65 2.42
CA LEU A 31 -6.92 -8.21 1.27
C LEU A 31 -7.22 -7.13 0.22
N GLY A 32 -7.61 -5.92 0.65
CA GLY A 32 -7.88 -4.80 -0.24
C GLY A 32 -6.64 -4.38 -1.03
N THR A 33 -5.46 -4.35 -0.40
CA THR A 33 -4.21 -4.03 -1.08
C THR A 33 -3.80 -5.10 -2.09
N ALA A 34 -4.02 -6.38 -1.77
CA ALA A 34 -3.67 -7.49 -2.64
C ALA A 34 -4.69 -7.76 -3.76
N PHE A 35 -5.97 -7.44 -3.56
CA PHE A 35 -7.06 -7.73 -4.49
C PHE A 35 -6.83 -7.26 -5.94
N PRO A 36 -6.27 -6.09 -6.21
CA PRO A 36 -5.97 -5.64 -7.58
C PRO A 36 -5.07 -6.61 -8.33
N MET A 37 -4.14 -7.28 -7.65
CA MET A 37 -3.27 -8.27 -8.30
C MET A 37 -4.08 -9.46 -8.81
N PHE A 38 -5.03 -9.95 -7.98
CA PHE A 38 -5.96 -11.01 -8.39
C PHE A 38 -6.85 -10.57 -9.55
N PHE A 39 -7.42 -9.37 -9.48
CA PHE A 39 -8.26 -8.80 -10.53
C PHE A 39 -7.51 -8.69 -11.87
N LEU A 40 -6.26 -8.21 -11.84
CA LEU A 40 -5.44 -8.03 -13.04
C LEU A 40 -5.01 -9.34 -13.71
N ILE A 41 -5.01 -10.47 -12.99
CA ILE A 41 -4.79 -11.79 -13.59
C ILE A 41 -5.87 -12.08 -14.65
N HIS A 42 -7.13 -11.75 -14.35
CA HIS A 42 -8.25 -12.04 -15.25
C HIS A 42 -8.47 -10.92 -16.28
N PHE A 43 -8.57 -9.68 -15.82
CA PHE A 43 -8.92 -8.54 -16.65
C PHE A 43 -7.73 -7.96 -17.41
N GLY A 44 -6.54 -8.00 -16.85
CA GLY A 44 -5.33 -7.51 -17.50
C GLY A 44 -5.03 -8.24 -18.82
N LYS A 45 -5.23 -9.58 -18.83
CA LYS A 45 -5.10 -10.38 -20.06
C LYS A 45 -6.10 -9.93 -21.13
N LYS A 46 -7.37 -9.78 -20.75
CA LYS A 46 -8.45 -9.41 -21.67
C LYS A 46 -8.21 -8.02 -22.26
N ILE A 47 -7.91 -7.04 -21.42
CA ILE A 47 -7.66 -5.66 -21.84
C ILE A 47 -6.42 -5.57 -22.73
N ARG A 48 -5.33 -6.26 -22.37
CA ARG A 48 -4.11 -6.30 -23.19
C ARG A 48 -4.34 -6.96 -24.55
N LYS A 49 -5.21 -7.99 -24.62
CA LYS A 49 -5.57 -8.63 -25.90
C LYS A 49 -6.42 -7.71 -26.78
N GLU A 50 -7.38 -7.00 -26.19
CA GLU A 50 -8.24 -6.05 -26.91
C GLU A 50 -7.45 -4.80 -27.34
N PHE A 51 -6.43 -4.43 -26.58
CA PHE A 51 -5.65 -3.23 -26.80
C PHE A 51 -4.14 -3.46 -26.65
N PRO A 52 -3.51 -4.22 -27.56
CA PRO A 52 -2.11 -4.66 -27.43
C PRO A 52 -1.07 -3.53 -27.51
N LYS A 53 -1.40 -2.41 -28.16
CA LYS A 53 -0.53 -1.22 -28.25
C LYS A 53 -0.85 -0.15 -27.19
N GLY A 54 -1.68 -0.48 -26.20
CA GLY A 54 -2.00 0.42 -25.10
C GLY A 54 -0.85 0.61 -24.13
N SER A 55 -0.86 1.73 -23.42
CA SER A 55 0.13 2.06 -22.39
C SER A 55 -0.50 2.31 -21.01
N SER A 56 -1.80 2.56 -20.95
CA SER A 56 -2.50 2.92 -19.72
C SER A 56 -3.99 2.55 -19.75
N LEU A 57 -4.61 2.49 -18.58
CA LEU A 57 -6.06 2.32 -18.44
C LEU A 57 -6.83 3.45 -19.11
N ILE A 58 -6.35 4.68 -18.97
CA ILE A 58 -7.01 5.87 -19.53
C ILE A 58 -7.07 5.83 -21.04
N GLU A 59 -6.01 5.36 -21.70
CA GLU A 59 -5.98 5.21 -23.16
C GLU A 59 -6.99 4.15 -23.63
N PHE A 60 -7.11 3.04 -22.91
CA PHE A 60 -8.14 2.04 -23.16
C PHE A 60 -9.55 2.63 -23.03
N MET A 61 -9.81 3.39 -21.96
CA MET A 61 -11.10 4.04 -21.72
C MET A 61 -11.46 5.03 -22.84
N ARG A 62 -10.50 5.82 -23.31
CA ARG A 62 -10.71 6.77 -24.43
C ARG A 62 -11.20 6.08 -25.70
N LYS A 63 -10.61 4.92 -26.03
CA LYS A 63 -10.97 4.18 -27.25
C LYS A 63 -12.30 3.45 -27.12
N LYS A 64 -12.62 2.91 -25.95
CA LYS A 64 -13.79 2.05 -25.77
C LYS A 64 -15.07 2.81 -25.43
N PHE A 65 -14.99 3.88 -24.65
CA PHE A 65 -16.16 4.53 -24.06
C PHE A 65 -16.44 5.96 -24.54
N GLY A 66 -15.64 6.46 -25.47
CA GLY A 66 -15.85 7.78 -26.05
C GLY A 66 -15.32 8.95 -25.21
N LYS A 67 -15.51 10.19 -25.76
CA LYS A 67 -14.84 11.39 -25.23
C LYS A 67 -15.36 11.86 -23.87
N SER A 68 -16.66 11.75 -23.62
CA SER A 68 -17.25 12.29 -22.38
C SER A 68 -16.83 11.49 -21.15
N LEU A 69 -16.97 10.15 -21.19
CA LEU A 69 -16.54 9.28 -20.11
C LEU A 69 -15.02 9.34 -19.91
N PHE A 70 -14.26 9.42 -21.00
CA PHE A 70 -12.81 9.61 -20.94
C PHE A 70 -12.42 10.86 -20.13
N LYS A 71 -13.06 12.03 -20.39
CA LYS A 71 -12.75 13.27 -19.65
C LYS A 71 -13.03 13.12 -18.16
N LEU A 72 -14.15 12.50 -17.79
CA LEU A 72 -14.50 12.27 -16.40
C LEU A 72 -13.47 11.37 -15.70
N ILE A 73 -13.16 10.22 -16.31
CA ILE A 73 -12.19 9.27 -15.75
C ILE A 73 -10.79 9.89 -15.68
N LEU A 74 -10.39 10.66 -16.69
CA LEU A 74 -9.12 11.38 -16.66
C LEU A 74 -9.03 12.36 -15.49
N LEU A 75 -10.06 13.17 -15.27
CA LEU A 75 -10.13 14.11 -14.16
C LEU A 75 -10.04 13.39 -12.82
N MET A 76 -10.85 12.35 -12.63
CA MET A 76 -10.84 11.54 -11.41
C MET A 76 -9.47 10.90 -11.17
N THR A 77 -8.83 10.38 -12.22
CA THR A 77 -7.51 9.74 -12.10
C THR A 77 -6.42 10.76 -11.75
N ILE A 78 -6.42 11.94 -12.37
CA ILE A 78 -5.46 13.00 -12.03
C ILE A 78 -5.62 13.42 -10.57
N PHE A 79 -6.86 13.66 -10.13
CA PHE A 79 -7.15 14.02 -8.74
C PHE A 79 -6.72 12.93 -7.75
N TYR A 80 -7.08 11.68 -8.04
CA TYR A 80 -6.66 10.53 -7.23
C TYR A 80 -5.13 10.41 -7.14
N MET A 81 -4.42 10.46 -8.28
CA MET A 81 -2.96 10.35 -8.31
C MET A 81 -2.28 11.51 -7.59
N PHE A 82 -2.86 12.71 -7.62
CA PHE A 82 -2.38 13.87 -6.87
C PHE A 82 -2.52 13.64 -5.35
N ILE A 83 -3.69 13.18 -4.88
CA ILE A 83 -3.89 12.86 -3.46
C ILE A 83 -2.93 11.75 -3.02
N PHE A 84 -2.75 10.73 -3.85
CA PHE A 84 -1.83 9.63 -3.57
C PHE A 84 -0.38 10.12 -3.44
N LEU A 85 0.06 11.00 -4.35
CA LEU A 85 1.38 11.64 -4.27
C LEU A 85 1.55 12.44 -2.97
N CYS A 86 0.55 13.23 -2.59
CA CYS A 86 0.57 13.99 -1.33
C CYS A 86 0.69 13.03 -0.12
N ALA A 87 -0.07 11.95 -0.10
CA ALA A 87 -0.02 10.96 0.98
C ALA A 87 1.37 10.31 1.10
N GLU A 88 1.96 9.88 -0.02
CA GLU A 88 3.30 9.27 -0.04
C GLU A 88 4.39 10.24 0.44
N VAL A 89 4.39 11.46 -0.08
CA VAL A 89 5.37 12.48 0.30
C VAL A 89 5.22 12.85 1.78
N THR A 90 3.99 12.98 2.26
CA THR A 90 3.70 13.28 3.67
C THR A 90 4.15 12.13 4.58
N ALA A 91 3.91 10.88 4.19
CA ALA A 91 4.34 9.72 4.96
C ALA A 91 5.87 9.70 5.15
N VAL A 92 6.63 9.90 4.07
CA VAL A 92 8.10 10.00 4.15
C VAL A 92 8.54 11.19 4.99
N ALA A 93 7.89 12.35 4.84
CA ALA A 93 8.21 13.54 5.60
C ALA A 93 7.96 13.36 7.11
N ILE A 94 6.85 12.72 7.49
CA ILE A 94 6.54 12.39 8.90
C ILE A 94 7.61 11.45 9.47
N LEU A 95 8.00 10.42 8.73
CA LEU A 95 9.04 9.48 9.16
C LEU A 95 10.38 10.19 9.42
N ILE A 96 10.84 10.99 8.47
CA ILE A 96 12.10 11.73 8.62
C ILE A 96 12.02 12.76 9.75
N ASN A 97 10.90 13.46 9.89
CA ASN A 97 10.68 14.37 11.01
C ASN A 97 10.73 13.63 12.36
N TYR A 98 10.10 12.46 12.46
CA TYR A 98 10.10 11.64 13.68
C TYR A 98 11.51 11.19 14.09
N ILE A 99 12.36 10.83 13.12
CA ILE A 99 13.72 10.33 13.38
C ILE A 99 14.72 11.48 13.63
N SER A 100 14.64 12.57 12.85
CA SER A 100 15.69 13.61 12.80
C SER A 100 15.23 15.00 13.23
N GLY A 101 13.94 15.22 13.48
CA GLY A 101 13.38 16.54 13.74
C GLY A 101 13.34 17.48 12.52
N THR A 102 13.73 16.99 11.32
CA THR A 102 13.74 17.79 10.08
C THR A 102 12.35 18.30 9.75
N GLN A 103 12.22 19.55 9.35
CA GLN A 103 10.93 20.15 8.98
C GLN A 103 10.30 19.41 7.79
N LEU A 104 8.98 19.14 7.87
CA LEU A 104 8.25 18.34 6.88
C LEU A 104 8.41 18.83 5.45
N TRP A 105 8.36 20.14 5.23
CA TRP A 105 8.44 20.72 3.90
C TRP A 105 9.81 20.53 3.23
N ILE A 106 10.90 20.51 4.02
CA ILE A 106 12.26 20.28 3.50
C ILE A 106 12.35 18.87 2.92
N THR A 107 11.93 17.88 3.70
CA THR A 107 11.89 16.48 3.24
C THR A 107 10.96 16.32 2.04
N ALA A 108 9.77 16.91 2.08
CA ALA A 108 8.82 16.87 0.97
C ALA A 108 9.43 17.44 -0.33
N LEU A 109 10.11 18.57 -0.25
CA LEU A 109 10.77 19.19 -1.41
C LEU A 109 11.88 18.30 -1.99
N ILE A 110 12.73 17.75 -1.13
CA ILE A 110 13.82 16.84 -1.56
C ILE A 110 13.26 15.60 -2.25
N VAL A 111 12.24 14.97 -1.65
CA VAL A 111 11.60 13.78 -2.22
C VAL A 111 10.94 14.09 -3.56
N LEU A 112 10.20 15.19 -3.66
CA LEU A 112 9.56 15.60 -4.90
C LEU A 112 10.56 15.89 -6.02
N LEU A 113 11.60 16.68 -5.74
CA LEU A 113 12.62 17.04 -6.73
C LEU A 113 13.41 15.82 -7.19
N SER A 114 13.84 14.96 -6.28
CA SER A 114 14.57 13.74 -6.64
C SER A 114 13.70 12.77 -7.45
N THR A 115 12.45 12.57 -7.05
CA THR A 115 11.51 11.71 -7.78
C THR A 115 11.21 12.26 -9.18
N LEU A 116 10.98 13.56 -9.29
CA LEU A 116 10.74 14.24 -10.56
C LEU A 116 11.94 14.07 -11.49
N THR A 117 13.16 14.29 -10.99
CA THR A 117 14.39 14.20 -11.76
C THR A 117 14.57 12.82 -12.37
N TYR A 118 14.57 11.75 -11.58
CA TYR A 118 14.81 10.41 -12.14
C TYR A 118 13.64 9.94 -13.03
N THR A 119 12.41 10.39 -12.75
CA THR A 119 11.25 10.03 -13.56
C THR A 119 11.26 10.71 -14.92
N LEU A 120 11.64 12.00 -14.99
CA LEU A 120 11.77 12.72 -16.26
C LEU A 120 12.85 12.12 -17.16
N TYR A 121 14.00 11.73 -16.59
CA TYR A 121 15.10 11.16 -17.37
C TYR A 121 14.87 9.69 -17.76
N GLY A 122 14.35 8.87 -16.87
CA GLY A 122 14.32 7.42 -17.07
C GLY A 122 12.92 6.83 -17.31
N GLY A 123 11.86 7.60 -17.08
CA GLY A 123 10.48 7.17 -17.28
C GLY A 123 10.15 5.86 -16.56
N LEU A 124 9.33 5.02 -17.20
CA LEU A 124 8.88 3.74 -16.64
C LEU A 124 10.04 2.75 -16.38
N LYS A 125 11.10 2.79 -17.19
CA LYS A 125 12.27 1.90 -16.98
C LYS A 125 12.99 2.22 -15.68
N ALA A 126 13.21 3.50 -15.37
CA ALA A 126 13.81 3.92 -14.11
C ALA A 126 12.91 3.53 -12.92
N SER A 127 11.59 3.73 -13.03
CA SER A 127 10.64 3.32 -11.99
C SER A 127 10.70 1.81 -11.72
N ILE A 128 10.75 0.96 -12.74
CA ILE A 128 10.87 -0.49 -12.57
C ILE A 128 12.21 -0.88 -11.94
N PHE A 129 13.30 -0.18 -12.31
CA PHE A 129 14.61 -0.43 -11.73
C PHE A 129 14.64 -0.07 -10.24
N THR A 130 14.12 1.11 -9.87
CA THR A 130 14.00 1.52 -8.46
C THR A 130 13.10 0.60 -7.66
N ASP A 131 11.99 0.10 -8.23
CA ASP A 131 11.12 -0.89 -7.58
C ASP A 131 11.88 -2.17 -7.16
N ASN A 132 12.81 -2.64 -7.99
CA ASN A 132 13.60 -3.85 -7.68
C ASN A 132 14.54 -3.61 -6.50
N ILE A 133 15.22 -2.45 -6.46
CA ILE A 133 16.09 -2.07 -5.34
C ILE A 133 15.25 -1.89 -4.07
N GLN A 134 14.13 -1.19 -4.18
CA GLN A 134 13.21 -0.97 -3.06
C GLN A 134 12.70 -2.29 -2.49
N MET A 135 12.35 -3.26 -3.33
CA MET A 135 11.88 -4.56 -2.84
C MET A 135 12.93 -5.31 -2.04
N LEU A 136 14.19 -5.24 -2.45
CA LEU A 136 15.30 -5.83 -1.71
C LEU A 136 15.48 -5.13 -0.34
N VAL A 137 15.46 -3.80 -0.33
CA VAL A 137 15.58 -3.00 0.91
C VAL A 137 14.39 -3.26 1.84
N ILE A 138 13.17 -3.29 1.31
CA ILE A 138 11.95 -3.63 2.08
C ILE A 138 12.10 -5.01 2.72
N GLY A 139 12.58 -6.01 1.97
CA GLY A 139 12.79 -7.36 2.49
C GLY A 139 13.77 -7.38 3.67
N ILE A 140 14.91 -6.70 3.55
CA ILE A 140 15.89 -6.59 4.63
C ILE A 140 15.30 -5.87 5.85
N LEU A 141 14.65 -4.72 5.65
CA LEU A 141 14.07 -3.93 6.73
C LEU A 141 12.94 -4.68 7.44
N LEU A 142 12.13 -5.47 6.73
CA LEU A 142 11.12 -6.33 7.34
C LEU A 142 11.74 -7.39 8.26
N VAL A 143 12.79 -8.06 7.81
CA VAL A 143 13.48 -9.05 8.65
C VAL A 143 14.07 -8.39 9.89
N VAL A 144 14.75 -7.25 9.72
CA VAL A 144 15.30 -6.48 10.84
C VAL A 144 14.20 -6.05 11.81
N SER A 145 13.08 -5.51 11.30
CA SER A 145 11.96 -5.06 12.16
C SER A 145 11.33 -6.22 12.92
N ILE A 146 11.13 -7.39 12.29
CA ILE A 146 10.59 -8.57 12.96
C ILE A 146 11.51 -9.00 14.12
N ILE A 147 12.82 -9.07 13.87
CA ILE A 147 13.80 -9.46 14.90
C ILE A 147 13.82 -8.43 16.02
N SER A 148 13.92 -7.13 15.69
CA SER A 148 14.00 -6.05 16.67
C SER A 148 12.74 -5.98 17.54
N ILE A 149 11.55 -5.94 16.92
CA ILE A 149 10.29 -5.85 17.65
C ILE A 149 10.12 -7.06 18.59
N ASN A 150 10.38 -8.29 18.11
CA ASN A 150 10.31 -9.46 19.00
C ASN A 150 11.34 -9.41 20.15
N SER A 151 12.53 -8.85 19.91
CA SER A 151 13.55 -8.72 20.96
C SER A 151 13.18 -7.68 22.02
N PHE A 152 12.57 -6.57 21.61
CA PHE A 152 12.20 -5.49 22.54
C PHE A 152 10.86 -5.73 23.23
N THR A 153 9.85 -6.24 22.52
CA THR A 153 8.50 -6.45 23.07
C THR A 153 8.32 -7.83 23.72
N GLY A 154 9.14 -8.81 23.33
CA GLY A 154 9.08 -10.16 23.87
C GLY A 154 7.69 -10.78 23.74
N SER A 155 7.13 -11.28 24.84
CA SER A 155 5.79 -11.90 24.88
C SER A 155 4.63 -10.92 24.59
N GLN A 156 4.86 -9.61 24.62
CA GLN A 156 3.85 -8.59 24.31
C GLN A 156 3.51 -8.57 22.82
N PHE A 157 4.42 -9.01 21.95
CA PHE A 157 4.14 -9.16 20.52
C PHE A 157 3.33 -10.43 20.24
N SER A 158 2.09 -10.49 20.77
CA SER A 158 1.24 -11.66 20.66
C SER A 158 -0.25 -11.32 20.64
N PHE A 159 -1.04 -12.19 20.04
CA PHE A 159 -2.50 -12.11 20.11
C PHE A 159 -3.02 -12.27 21.57
N ASN A 160 -2.35 -13.04 22.40
CA ASN A 160 -2.74 -13.22 23.79
C ASN A 160 -2.62 -11.91 24.58
N PHE A 161 -1.56 -11.14 24.35
CA PHE A 161 -1.37 -9.84 24.98
C PHE A 161 -2.47 -8.84 24.57
N ILE A 162 -2.78 -8.77 23.26
CA ILE A 162 -3.86 -7.92 22.76
C ILE A 162 -5.20 -8.36 23.36
N LYS A 163 -5.46 -9.66 23.45
CA LYS A 163 -6.70 -10.21 24.03
C LYS A 163 -6.85 -9.85 25.50
N GLU A 164 -5.75 -9.81 26.25
CA GLU A 164 -5.74 -9.43 27.65
C GLU A 164 -5.99 -7.93 27.84
N LYS A 165 -5.32 -7.08 27.07
CA LYS A 165 -5.36 -5.62 27.22
C LYS A 165 -6.55 -4.98 26.50
N ASN A 166 -6.85 -5.42 25.30
CA ASN A 166 -7.87 -4.86 24.41
C ASN A 166 -8.68 -5.96 23.72
N PRO A 167 -9.46 -6.78 24.45
CA PRO A 167 -10.15 -7.95 23.92
C PRO A 167 -11.11 -7.61 22.78
N HIS A 168 -11.67 -6.39 22.76
CA HIS A 168 -12.60 -5.94 21.72
C HIS A 168 -11.95 -5.89 20.34
N LEU A 169 -10.64 -5.59 20.22
CA LEU A 169 -9.93 -5.52 18.94
C LEU A 169 -9.86 -6.87 18.22
N LEU A 170 -9.95 -7.98 18.96
CA LEU A 170 -9.93 -9.35 18.44
C LEU A 170 -11.32 -10.02 18.46
N SER A 171 -12.34 -9.33 19.00
CA SER A 171 -13.67 -9.91 19.20
C SER A 171 -14.45 -9.99 17.90
N ALA A 172 -15.04 -11.17 17.64
CA ALA A 172 -15.97 -11.36 16.54
C ALA A 172 -17.30 -10.60 16.69
N SER A 173 -17.64 -10.13 17.90
CA SER A 173 -18.86 -9.32 18.15
C SER A 173 -18.60 -7.81 18.05
N TYR A 174 -17.36 -7.38 17.78
CA TYR A 174 -17.03 -5.96 17.69
C TYR A 174 -17.44 -5.38 16.32
N ILE A 175 -18.58 -4.69 16.28
CA ILE A 175 -19.15 -4.14 15.04
C ILE A 175 -18.18 -3.24 14.26
N PRO A 176 -17.40 -2.32 14.89
CA PRO A 176 -16.42 -1.52 14.16
C PRO A 176 -15.39 -2.36 13.38
N SER A 177 -15.10 -3.58 13.82
CA SER A 177 -14.16 -4.48 13.12
C SER A 177 -14.71 -4.91 11.74
N TYR A 178 -15.99 -5.23 11.65
CA TYR A 178 -16.62 -5.59 10.38
C TYR A 178 -16.76 -4.40 9.44
N THR A 179 -17.24 -3.27 9.97
CA THR A 179 -17.42 -2.06 9.16
C THR A 179 -16.09 -1.53 8.64
N ALA A 180 -15.05 -1.48 9.48
CA ALA A 180 -13.71 -1.12 9.07
C ALA A 180 -13.13 -2.11 8.04
N GLY A 181 -13.27 -3.42 8.30
CA GLY A 181 -12.79 -4.46 7.42
C GLY A 181 -13.38 -4.35 6.01
N LEU A 182 -14.70 -4.22 5.92
CA LEU A 182 -15.38 -4.06 4.63
C LEU A 182 -15.03 -2.73 3.95
N THR A 183 -15.01 -1.64 4.72
CA THR A 183 -14.68 -0.31 4.19
C THR A 183 -13.27 -0.28 3.62
N PHE A 184 -12.27 -0.77 4.37
CA PHE A 184 -10.89 -0.79 3.87
C PHE A 184 -10.70 -1.76 2.73
N PHE A 185 -11.35 -2.92 2.75
CA PHE A 185 -11.32 -3.83 1.60
C PHE A 185 -11.82 -3.15 0.33
N ILE A 186 -13.00 -2.53 0.37
CA ILE A 186 -13.58 -1.87 -0.81
C ILE A 186 -12.77 -0.65 -1.22
N ALA A 187 -12.46 0.25 -0.28
CA ALA A 187 -11.78 1.51 -0.58
C ALA A 187 -10.37 1.27 -1.12
N VAL A 188 -9.58 0.42 -0.46
CA VAL A 188 -8.20 0.15 -0.86
C VAL A 188 -8.14 -0.65 -2.16
N ALA A 189 -9.03 -1.64 -2.34
CA ALA A 189 -9.11 -2.38 -3.61
C ALA A 189 -9.50 -1.47 -4.77
N ALA A 190 -10.52 -0.63 -4.58
CA ALA A 190 -10.98 0.29 -5.63
C ALA A 190 -9.89 1.29 -6.00
N THR A 191 -9.26 1.95 -5.03
CA THR A 191 -8.20 2.93 -5.31
C THR A 191 -7.00 2.29 -6.03
N ASN A 192 -6.55 1.12 -5.60
CA ASN A 192 -5.44 0.42 -6.25
C ASN A 192 -5.77 -0.11 -7.65
N LEU A 193 -7.04 -0.39 -7.97
CA LEU A 193 -7.48 -0.73 -9.33
C LEU A 193 -7.37 0.47 -10.28
N PHE A 194 -7.57 1.69 -9.80
CA PHE A 194 -7.39 2.92 -10.57
C PHE A 194 -5.94 3.40 -10.62
N HIS A 195 -5.05 2.80 -9.86
CA HIS A 195 -3.64 3.21 -9.82
C HIS A 195 -2.94 2.94 -11.16
N GLN A 196 -2.55 4.02 -11.88
CA GLN A 196 -1.99 3.93 -13.22
C GLN A 196 -0.70 3.10 -13.29
N GLY A 197 0.10 3.13 -12.24
CA GLY A 197 1.32 2.33 -12.16
C GLY A 197 1.08 0.83 -12.35
N ASN A 198 -0.01 0.28 -11.82
CA ASN A 198 -0.37 -1.13 -11.99
C ASN A 198 -0.68 -1.44 -13.46
N TRP A 199 -1.45 -0.58 -14.13
CA TRP A 199 -1.80 -0.76 -15.54
C TRP A 199 -0.60 -0.60 -16.48
N GLN A 200 0.28 0.36 -16.22
CA GLN A 200 1.52 0.51 -16.99
C GLN A 200 2.37 -0.75 -16.94
N ARG A 201 2.46 -1.41 -15.78
CA ARG A 201 3.19 -2.67 -15.63
C ARG A 201 2.51 -3.85 -16.32
N VAL A 202 1.19 -3.86 -16.40
CA VAL A 202 0.44 -4.85 -17.21
C VAL A 202 0.85 -4.75 -18.69
N TYR A 203 0.96 -3.54 -19.23
CA TYR A 203 1.38 -3.33 -20.63
C TYR A 203 2.88 -3.55 -20.85
N ALA A 204 3.73 -3.19 -19.88
CA ALA A 204 5.18 -3.32 -19.97
C ALA A 204 5.69 -4.77 -19.84
N ALA A 205 4.88 -5.69 -19.33
CA ALA A 205 5.29 -7.08 -19.14
C ALA A 205 5.62 -7.77 -20.48
N LYS A 206 6.73 -8.52 -20.53
CA LYS A 206 7.20 -9.23 -21.73
C LYS A 206 6.11 -10.11 -22.36
N ASN A 207 5.46 -10.92 -21.55
CA ASN A 207 4.35 -11.77 -21.96
C ASN A 207 3.35 -11.96 -20.81
N PHE A 208 2.20 -12.59 -21.09
CA PHE A 208 1.16 -12.78 -20.10
C PHE A 208 1.54 -13.79 -19.00
N GLU A 209 2.34 -14.79 -19.32
CA GLU A 209 2.77 -15.79 -18.34
C GLU A 209 3.66 -15.16 -17.26
N THR A 210 4.63 -14.35 -17.67
CA THR A 210 5.47 -13.58 -16.75
C THR A 210 4.63 -12.63 -15.89
N LEU A 211 3.68 -11.92 -16.50
CA LEU A 211 2.76 -11.05 -15.78
C LEU A 211 1.94 -11.82 -14.73
N ARG A 212 1.34 -12.94 -15.14
CA ARG A 212 0.54 -13.79 -14.24
C ARG A 212 1.36 -14.28 -13.04
N LYS A 213 2.57 -14.81 -13.29
CA LYS A 213 3.46 -15.26 -12.20
C LYS A 213 3.78 -14.11 -11.23
N SER A 214 4.13 -12.94 -11.76
CA SER A 214 4.42 -11.77 -10.94
C SER A 214 3.22 -11.32 -10.11
N LEU A 215 2.02 -11.30 -10.70
CA LEU A 215 0.79 -10.92 -9.99
C LEU A 215 0.44 -11.91 -8.86
N ILE A 216 0.58 -13.22 -9.11
CA ILE A 216 0.35 -14.24 -8.08
C ILE A 216 1.34 -14.10 -6.93
N ILE A 217 2.64 -13.96 -7.22
CA ILE A 217 3.68 -13.78 -6.22
C ILE A 217 3.41 -12.50 -5.41
N SER A 218 3.10 -11.38 -6.09
CA SER A 218 2.79 -10.12 -5.41
C SER A 218 1.57 -10.24 -4.50
N PHE A 219 0.50 -10.94 -4.94
CA PHE A 219 -0.69 -11.17 -4.13
C PHE A 219 -0.34 -11.83 -2.79
N PHE A 220 0.44 -12.91 -2.81
CA PHE A 220 0.81 -13.64 -1.59
C PHE A 220 1.84 -12.92 -0.72
N ILE A 221 2.69 -12.06 -1.29
CA ILE A 221 3.68 -11.28 -0.53
C ILE A 221 3.03 -10.05 0.14
N ILE A 222 2.10 -9.37 -0.53
CA ILE A 222 1.46 -8.16 -0.02
C ILE A 222 0.65 -8.45 1.25
N ILE A 223 -0.11 -9.53 1.27
CA ILE A 223 -1.00 -9.87 2.40
C ILE A 223 -0.25 -9.92 3.74
N PRO A 224 0.80 -10.75 3.91
CA PRO A 224 1.49 -10.84 5.20
C PRO A 224 2.21 -9.54 5.57
N ILE A 225 2.72 -8.77 4.61
CA ILE A 225 3.39 -7.49 4.88
C ILE A 225 2.39 -6.48 5.47
N VAL A 226 1.26 -6.28 4.80
CA VAL A 226 0.24 -5.32 5.27
C VAL A 226 -0.40 -5.79 6.57
N PHE A 227 -0.61 -7.10 6.72
CA PHE A 227 -1.09 -7.69 7.96
C PHE A 227 -0.12 -7.42 9.12
N TYR A 228 1.18 -7.64 8.92
CA TYR A 228 2.22 -7.36 9.90
C TYR A 228 2.20 -5.90 10.33
N MET A 229 2.13 -4.95 9.39
CA MET A 229 2.05 -3.52 9.71
C MET A 229 0.80 -3.16 10.52
N GLY A 230 -0.36 -3.74 10.19
CA GLY A 230 -1.58 -3.55 10.97
C GLY A 230 -1.50 -4.19 12.37
N PHE A 231 -0.89 -5.36 12.47
CA PHE A 231 -0.71 -6.06 13.74
C PHE A 231 0.21 -5.28 14.70
N THR A 232 1.30 -4.69 14.19
CA THR A 232 2.17 -3.82 15.00
C THR A 232 1.40 -2.65 15.61
N GLY A 233 0.47 -2.03 14.88
CA GLY A 233 -0.38 -0.95 15.40
C GLY A 233 -1.27 -1.40 16.57
N MET A 234 -1.88 -2.59 16.49
CA MET A 234 -2.66 -3.14 17.61
C MET A 234 -1.80 -3.43 18.83
N VAL A 235 -0.60 -3.98 18.64
CA VAL A 235 0.33 -4.26 19.74
C VAL A 235 0.77 -2.96 20.41
N ALA A 236 1.22 -1.96 19.63
CA ALA A 236 1.64 -0.66 20.14
C ALA A 236 0.54 0.01 20.97
N PHE A 237 -0.68 0.05 20.45
CA PHE A 237 -1.84 0.59 21.15
C PHE A 237 -2.17 -0.18 22.43
N SER A 238 -1.93 -1.49 22.45
CA SER A 238 -2.16 -2.31 23.64
C SER A 238 -1.07 -2.15 24.71
N ILE A 239 0.16 -1.75 24.30
CA ILE A 239 1.25 -1.40 25.22
C ILE A 239 1.01 -0.01 25.81
N ASP A 240 0.80 0.97 24.94
CA ASP A 240 0.56 2.37 25.33
C ASP A 240 -0.55 3.01 24.48
N PRO A 241 -1.77 3.13 25.04
CA PRO A 241 -2.90 3.77 24.35
C PRO A 241 -2.71 5.26 24.01
N THR A 242 -1.69 5.91 24.59
CA THR A 242 -1.37 7.33 24.30
C THR A 242 -0.51 7.48 23.05
N THR A 243 0.07 6.39 22.55
CA THR A 243 0.85 6.40 21.30
C THR A 243 -0.01 6.88 20.13
N ARG A 244 0.55 7.75 19.30
CA ARG A 244 -0.11 8.16 18.07
C ARG A 244 -0.39 6.94 17.20
N PRO A 245 -1.65 6.70 16.81
CA PRO A 245 -2.04 5.48 16.08
C PRO A 245 -1.28 5.27 14.76
N ASP A 246 -0.94 6.36 14.06
CA ASP A 246 -0.20 6.34 12.81
C ASP A 246 1.30 6.01 12.99
N LEU A 247 1.85 6.19 14.18
CA LEU A 247 3.23 5.88 14.51
C LEU A 247 3.41 4.52 15.20
N GLY A 248 2.36 3.71 15.31
CA GLY A 248 2.38 2.46 16.05
C GLY A 248 3.51 1.49 15.66
N PHE A 249 3.86 1.41 14.37
CA PHE A 249 5.00 0.60 13.94
C PHE A 249 6.35 1.12 14.47
N PHE A 250 6.50 2.43 14.60
CA PHE A 250 7.76 3.06 15.03
C PHE A 250 7.90 3.19 16.53
N SER A 251 6.82 2.97 17.29
CA SER A 251 6.82 3.03 18.76
C SER A 251 7.16 1.69 19.41
N LEU A 252 7.25 0.62 18.63
CA LEU A 252 7.69 -0.71 19.05
C LEU A 252 9.18 -0.90 18.88
#